data_3d813500771e4696272551db0a305633
#
_entry.id   3d813500771e4696272551db0a305633
#
_cell.length_a   1.000
_cell.length_b   1.000
_cell.length_c   1.000
_cell.angle_alpha   90.00
_cell.angle_beta   90.00
_cell.angle_gamma   90.00
#
_symmetry.space_group_name_H-M   'P 1'
#
loop_
_entity.id
_entity.type
_entity.pdbx_description
1 polymer ?
#
loop_
_entity_poly.entity_id
_entity_poly.type
_entity_poly.pdbx_seq_one_letter_code
_entity_poly.pdbx_strand_id
1 'polypeptide(L)'
;MAHGGPHSPGSGGHGSGGGGTKAGVAAAFTTPATGKAVSFTAELSGANEVPVQGGPAVNDPDGKAVALVKVKGDRVTFALRWKGLVPSLGHIHEGAAGKNGAVKVPLFGSAMPDTVHSAAGQVAITDAGLAERIRTNPSGFYVNLHSAEFPGGAVRGQLKPLKHSVNPLDIIKGGKLRALSNGDQEVPKNDTSKVGDPDGHAVTFLHPKGTAVDYSFAWVNIQSPSKGHLHKGRFGTNGDVVFDFFNRPVPDGIFAVSGRLAGQNPDVVKRVRDNPRNYYSNIHTAEFPDGAVRGQLFR
;
A
#
# COMPACT_ATOMS: atom_id res chain seq x y z
N MET A 1 -44.45 25.95 56.45
CA MET A 1 -45.24 25.12 55.56
C MET A 1 -44.39 25.03 54.27
N ALA A 2 -43.57 24.05 54.11
CA ALA A 2 -43.75 22.78 53.47
C ALA A 2 -44.03 22.93 51.98
N HIS A 3 -43.08 22.55 51.14
CA HIS A 3 -43.12 21.33 50.35
C HIS A 3 -41.88 21.26 49.47
N GLY A 4 -41.09 20.22 49.73
CA GLY A 4 -40.02 19.80 48.85
C GLY A 4 -40.62 19.00 47.69
N GLY A 5 -39.92 19.08 46.50
CA GLY A 5 -40.13 18.25 45.34
C GLY A 5 -38.83 17.52 45.00
N PRO A 6 -38.86 16.27 44.55
CA PRO A 6 -37.69 15.43 44.45
C PRO A 6 -36.86 15.69 43.17
N HIS A 7 -35.55 15.70 43.33
CA HIS A 7 -34.60 15.70 42.23
C HIS A 7 -34.57 14.33 41.55
N SER A 8 -34.86 14.29 40.24
CA SER A 8 -34.59 13.14 39.37
C SER A 8 -33.12 13.12 38.94
N PRO A 9 -32.45 11.96 38.94
CA PRO A 9 -31.05 11.86 38.43
C PRO A 9 -31.07 11.88 36.91
N GLY A 10 -30.28 12.79 36.34
CA GLY A 10 -30.03 12.88 34.93
C GLY A 10 -29.30 11.63 34.43
N SER A 11 -29.89 10.94 33.44
CA SER A 11 -29.27 9.87 32.67
C SER A 11 -28.17 10.43 31.83
N GLY A 12 -26.92 10.06 32.14
CA GLY A 12 -25.78 10.29 31.29
C GLY A 12 -25.91 9.48 29.99
N GLY A 13 -26.18 10.16 28.90
CA GLY A 13 -26.12 9.56 27.57
C GLY A 13 -24.67 9.22 27.21
N HIS A 14 -24.37 7.95 27.17
CA HIS A 14 -23.17 7.51 26.47
C HIS A 14 -23.35 7.79 24.98
N GLY A 15 -22.63 8.77 24.47
CA GLY A 15 -22.47 9.01 23.04
C GLY A 15 -21.72 7.82 22.44
N SER A 16 -22.45 6.99 21.70
CA SER A 16 -21.85 6.01 20.80
C SER A 16 -21.04 6.78 19.75
N GLY A 17 -19.72 6.78 19.88
CA GLY A 17 -18.82 7.27 18.87
C GLY A 17 -19.05 6.48 17.58
N GLY A 18 -19.68 7.10 16.59
CA GLY A 18 -19.80 6.58 15.26
C GLY A 18 -18.39 6.48 14.68
N GLY A 19 -17.90 5.26 14.46
CA GLY A 19 -16.67 5.00 13.72
C GLY A 19 -16.85 5.44 12.28
N GLY A 20 -16.54 6.69 11.98
CA GLY A 20 -16.36 7.17 10.61
C GLY A 20 -15.19 6.43 10.00
N THR A 21 -15.39 5.79 8.84
CA THR A 21 -14.29 5.25 8.04
C THR A 21 -13.33 6.37 7.73
N LYS A 22 -12.06 6.24 8.17
CA LYS A 22 -11.00 7.21 7.86
C LYS A 22 -10.85 7.28 6.34
N ALA A 23 -10.99 8.46 5.74
CA ALA A 23 -10.74 8.65 4.31
C ALA A 23 -9.30 8.22 3.99
N GLY A 24 -9.10 7.41 2.92
CA GLY A 24 -7.77 6.93 2.52
C GLY A 24 -7.27 5.68 3.27
N VAL A 25 -7.96 5.17 4.27
CA VAL A 25 -7.70 3.82 4.78
C VAL A 25 -8.07 2.82 3.69
N ALA A 26 -7.14 1.93 3.33
CA ALA A 26 -7.47 0.76 2.50
C ALA A 26 -8.76 0.15 3.08
N ALA A 27 -9.87 0.22 2.34
CA ALA A 27 -11.21 0.06 2.86
C ALA A 27 -11.25 -1.09 3.87
N ALA A 28 -11.42 -0.77 5.16
CA ALA A 28 -11.60 -1.77 6.18
C ALA A 28 -12.90 -2.51 5.83
N PHE A 29 -12.75 -3.61 5.10
CA PHE A 29 -13.88 -4.43 4.76
C PHE A 29 -14.39 -5.04 6.06
N THR A 30 -15.42 -4.45 6.62
CA THR A 30 -16.04 -4.85 7.89
C THR A 30 -16.67 -6.24 7.83
N THR A 31 -16.88 -6.75 6.60
CA THR A 31 -17.43 -8.10 6.39
C THR A 31 -16.42 -8.98 5.64
N PRO A 32 -16.19 -10.25 6.08
CA PRO A 32 -15.36 -11.18 5.34
C PRO A 32 -15.92 -11.44 3.94
N ALA A 33 -15.06 -11.45 2.92
CA ALA A 33 -15.45 -11.83 1.57
C ALA A 33 -15.91 -13.30 1.56
N THR A 34 -17.07 -13.55 0.99
CA THR A 34 -17.66 -14.90 0.89
C THR A 34 -17.22 -15.60 -0.42
N GLY A 35 -17.42 -16.91 -0.50
CA GLY A 35 -17.14 -17.71 -1.69
C GLY A 35 -15.69 -18.17 -1.83
N LYS A 36 -15.46 -19.00 -2.84
CA LYS A 36 -14.13 -19.55 -3.17
C LYS A 36 -13.23 -18.48 -3.80
N ALA A 37 -12.03 -18.32 -3.27
CA ALA A 37 -11.02 -17.49 -3.88
C ALA A 37 -10.47 -18.13 -5.16
N VAL A 38 -10.28 -17.33 -6.22
CA VAL A 38 -9.59 -17.72 -7.45
C VAL A 38 -8.44 -16.76 -7.70
N SER A 39 -7.29 -17.30 -8.08
CA SER A 39 -6.07 -16.54 -8.28
C SER A 39 -5.64 -16.55 -9.75
N PHE A 40 -5.09 -15.43 -10.18
CA PHE A 40 -4.61 -15.21 -11.55
C PHE A 40 -3.23 -14.55 -11.51
N THR A 41 -2.50 -14.69 -12.60
CA THR A 41 -1.28 -13.91 -12.86
C THR A 41 -1.40 -13.21 -14.20
N ALA A 42 -0.64 -12.12 -14.37
CA ALA A 42 -0.41 -11.50 -15.66
C ALA A 42 1.05 -11.07 -15.77
N GLU A 43 1.68 -11.34 -16.91
CA GLU A 43 2.98 -10.82 -17.28
C GLU A 43 2.76 -9.62 -18.20
N LEU A 44 3.17 -8.44 -17.74
CA LEU A 44 2.94 -7.17 -18.41
C LEU A 44 4.19 -6.72 -19.16
N SER A 45 4.00 -6.28 -20.39
CA SER A 45 5.03 -5.62 -21.20
C SER A 45 4.42 -4.56 -22.10
N GLY A 46 5.24 -3.59 -22.50
CA GLY A 46 4.83 -2.57 -23.47
C GLY A 46 4.37 -3.17 -24.79
N ALA A 47 5.06 -4.21 -25.30
CA ALA A 47 4.71 -4.87 -26.55
C ALA A 47 3.29 -5.44 -26.62
N ASN A 48 2.61 -5.62 -25.48
CA ASN A 48 1.22 -6.06 -25.43
C ASN A 48 0.20 -4.92 -25.52
N GLU A 49 0.65 -3.67 -25.44
CA GLU A 49 -0.22 -2.50 -25.54
C GLU A 49 -0.83 -2.39 -26.94
N VAL A 50 -2.01 -1.80 -27.00
CA VAL A 50 -2.74 -1.60 -28.23
C VAL A 50 -2.92 -0.10 -28.45
N PRO A 51 -2.17 0.52 -29.38
CA PRO A 51 -2.27 1.94 -29.64
C PRO A 51 -3.63 2.31 -30.21
N VAL A 52 -4.08 3.52 -29.90
CA VAL A 52 -5.22 4.16 -30.52
C VAL A 52 -4.71 5.28 -31.41
N GLN A 53 -5.19 5.36 -32.64
CA GLN A 53 -4.78 6.41 -33.59
C GLN A 53 -5.11 7.81 -33.01
N GLY A 54 -4.07 8.65 -32.89
CA GLY A 54 -4.22 9.99 -32.30
C GLY A 54 -4.37 9.97 -30.76
N GLY A 55 -4.27 8.80 -30.14
CA GLY A 55 -4.34 8.65 -28.69
C GLY A 55 -3.03 8.98 -27.97
N PRO A 56 -3.02 8.94 -26.63
CA PRO A 56 -1.83 9.18 -25.83
C PRO A 56 -0.78 8.06 -26.02
N ALA A 57 0.47 8.36 -25.66
CA ALA A 57 1.59 7.42 -25.77
C ALA A 57 1.32 6.11 -25.02
N VAL A 58 1.68 5.00 -25.67
CA VAL A 58 1.60 3.64 -25.14
C VAL A 58 2.90 2.89 -25.46
N ASN A 59 3.09 1.70 -24.85
CA ASN A 59 4.13 0.75 -25.23
C ASN A 59 5.52 1.15 -24.72
N ASP A 60 5.68 1.12 -23.41
CA ASP A 60 6.99 1.30 -22.75
C ASP A 60 7.94 0.12 -23.12
N PRO A 61 9.05 0.36 -23.86
CA PRO A 61 9.93 -0.70 -24.30
C PRO A 61 10.73 -1.35 -23.16
N ASP A 62 11.03 -0.59 -22.13
CA ASP A 62 11.84 -1.00 -20.97
C ASP A 62 10.99 -1.49 -19.81
N GLY A 63 9.73 -1.07 -19.77
CA GLY A 63 8.76 -1.41 -18.76
C GLY A 63 8.39 -2.88 -18.75
N LYS A 64 8.46 -3.50 -17.57
CA LYS A 64 7.97 -4.87 -17.30
C LYS A 64 7.28 -4.91 -15.95
N ALA A 65 6.21 -5.70 -15.86
CA ALA A 65 5.58 -5.96 -14.58
C ALA A 65 5.02 -7.39 -14.52
N VAL A 66 4.81 -7.86 -13.28
CA VAL A 66 4.03 -9.06 -12.99
C VAL A 66 2.92 -8.67 -12.03
N ALA A 67 1.72 -9.09 -12.33
CA ALA A 67 0.55 -8.97 -11.46
C ALA A 67 0.13 -10.33 -10.93
N LEU A 68 -0.20 -10.38 -9.65
CA LEU A 68 -0.94 -11.45 -9.00
C LEU A 68 -2.30 -10.87 -8.60
N VAL A 69 -3.37 -11.52 -9.00
CA VAL A 69 -4.74 -11.05 -8.75
C VAL A 69 -5.53 -12.17 -8.09
N LYS A 70 -6.20 -11.88 -6.99
CA LYS A 70 -7.06 -12.81 -6.27
C LYS A 70 -8.46 -12.21 -6.18
N VAL A 71 -9.44 -12.91 -6.73
CA VAL A 71 -10.85 -12.54 -6.67
C VAL A 71 -11.55 -13.43 -5.64
N LYS A 72 -12.19 -12.82 -4.65
CA LYS A 72 -13.00 -13.50 -3.65
C LYS A 72 -14.24 -12.69 -3.32
N GLY A 73 -15.43 -13.20 -3.63
CA GLY A 73 -16.67 -12.46 -3.48
C GLY A 73 -16.64 -11.16 -4.29
N ASP A 74 -16.85 -10.06 -3.62
CA ASP A 74 -16.87 -8.70 -4.13
C ASP A 74 -15.51 -7.98 -4.06
N ARG A 75 -14.39 -8.72 -3.90
CA ARG A 75 -13.06 -8.14 -3.68
C ARG A 75 -12.03 -8.64 -4.67
N VAL A 76 -11.22 -7.71 -5.10
CA VAL A 76 -9.95 -7.95 -5.79
C VAL A 76 -8.82 -7.58 -4.85
N THR A 77 -8.00 -8.57 -4.47
CA THR A 77 -6.72 -8.35 -3.83
C THR A 77 -5.63 -8.55 -4.86
N PHE A 78 -4.67 -7.64 -4.94
CA PHE A 78 -3.63 -7.68 -5.95
C PHE A 78 -2.25 -7.46 -5.36
N ALA A 79 -1.24 -7.97 -6.05
CA ALA A 79 0.16 -7.63 -5.83
C ALA A 79 0.82 -7.38 -7.19
N LEU A 80 1.61 -6.32 -7.25
CA LEU A 80 2.31 -5.88 -8.45
C LEU A 80 3.80 -5.78 -8.15
N ARG A 81 4.63 -6.20 -9.09
CA ARG A 81 6.07 -5.95 -9.11
C ARG A 81 6.45 -5.43 -10.47
N TRP A 82 7.24 -4.37 -10.53
CA TRP A 82 7.62 -3.73 -11.78
C TRP A 82 9.10 -3.34 -11.81
N LYS A 83 9.58 -3.05 -13.00
CA LYS A 83 10.88 -2.46 -13.29
C LYS A 83 10.82 -1.65 -14.59
N GLY A 84 11.68 -0.66 -14.72
CA GLY A 84 11.78 0.19 -15.91
C GLY A 84 10.70 1.28 -16.00
N LEU A 85 9.79 1.38 -15.05
CA LEU A 85 8.75 2.41 -15.01
C LEU A 85 8.40 2.77 -13.57
N VAL A 86 7.76 3.92 -13.40
CA VAL A 86 7.05 4.29 -12.15
C VAL A 86 5.56 4.33 -12.48
N PRO A 87 4.74 3.38 -11.99
CA PRO A 87 3.32 3.35 -12.28
C PRO A 87 2.59 4.58 -11.73
N SER A 88 1.79 5.24 -12.58
CA SER A 88 0.95 6.37 -12.19
C SER A 88 -0.51 5.98 -11.97
N LEU A 89 -0.98 4.93 -12.66
CA LEU A 89 -2.32 4.35 -12.54
C LEU A 89 -2.22 2.84 -12.76
N GLY A 90 -3.17 2.10 -12.21
CA GLY A 90 -3.30 0.67 -12.45
C GLY A 90 -4.76 0.23 -12.52
N HIS A 91 -5.09 -0.58 -13.52
CA HIS A 91 -6.45 -1.03 -13.78
C HIS A 91 -6.52 -2.49 -14.20
N ILE A 92 -7.71 -3.11 -14.02
CA ILE A 92 -8.11 -4.30 -14.76
C ILE A 92 -9.17 -3.85 -15.76
N HIS A 93 -8.96 -4.19 -17.02
CA HIS A 93 -9.86 -3.91 -18.14
C HIS A 93 -10.54 -5.20 -18.64
N GLU A 94 -11.72 -5.09 -19.23
CA GLU A 94 -12.39 -6.17 -19.95
C GLU A 94 -12.11 -6.03 -21.44
N GLY A 95 -11.27 -6.89 -21.98
CA GLY A 95 -10.85 -6.92 -23.38
C GLY A 95 -9.91 -8.11 -23.65
N ALA A 96 -10.09 -8.75 -24.79
CA ALA A 96 -9.22 -9.84 -25.24
C ALA A 96 -7.83 -9.31 -25.66
N ALA A 97 -6.87 -10.20 -25.85
CA ALA A 97 -5.55 -9.85 -26.37
C ALA A 97 -5.67 -9.09 -27.72
N GLY A 98 -4.92 -8.00 -27.88
CA GLY A 98 -4.96 -7.17 -29.07
C GLY A 98 -6.21 -6.28 -29.20
N LYS A 99 -7.06 -6.20 -28.17
CA LYS A 99 -8.25 -5.34 -28.14
C LYS A 99 -8.25 -4.46 -26.91
N ASN A 100 -8.46 -3.16 -27.08
CA ASN A 100 -8.71 -2.27 -25.96
C ASN A 100 -10.13 -2.47 -25.43
N GLY A 101 -10.28 -2.36 -24.12
CA GLY A 101 -11.55 -2.51 -23.44
C GLY A 101 -11.74 -1.53 -22.29
N ALA A 102 -12.96 -1.47 -21.76
CA ALA A 102 -13.28 -0.56 -20.66
C ALA A 102 -12.61 -0.94 -19.35
N VAL A 103 -12.24 0.05 -18.54
CA VAL A 103 -11.83 -0.15 -17.13
C VAL A 103 -12.97 -0.79 -16.36
N LYS A 104 -12.68 -1.86 -15.64
CA LYS A 104 -13.65 -2.57 -14.78
C LYS A 104 -13.26 -2.51 -13.31
N VAL A 105 -11.96 -2.55 -13.02
CA VAL A 105 -11.46 -2.48 -11.63
C VAL A 105 -10.32 -1.46 -11.59
N PRO A 106 -10.54 -0.28 -11.01
CA PRO A 106 -9.45 0.62 -10.67
C PRO A 106 -8.67 0.03 -9.49
N LEU A 107 -7.38 -0.25 -9.69
CA LEU A 107 -6.50 -0.79 -8.66
C LEU A 107 -5.90 0.32 -7.79
N PHE A 108 -5.45 1.39 -8.43
CA PHE A 108 -4.97 2.62 -7.78
C PHE A 108 -4.99 3.78 -8.77
N GLY A 109 -5.11 5.01 -8.23
CA GLY A 109 -5.41 6.22 -9.02
C GLY A 109 -4.39 7.34 -8.92
N SER A 110 -3.20 7.10 -8.36
CA SER A 110 -2.11 8.09 -8.28
C SER A 110 -0.75 7.41 -8.40
N ALA A 111 0.30 8.21 -8.64
CA ALA A 111 1.64 7.67 -8.88
C ALA A 111 2.23 7.00 -7.64
N MET A 112 2.89 5.86 -7.84
CA MET A 112 3.72 5.22 -6.83
C MET A 112 4.96 6.05 -6.52
N PRO A 113 5.50 6.02 -5.29
CA PRO A 113 6.81 6.59 -5.00
C PRO A 113 7.92 5.93 -5.83
N ASP A 114 8.90 6.71 -6.28
CA ASP A 114 9.95 6.30 -7.21
C ASP A 114 10.84 5.15 -6.68
N THR A 115 11.00 5.07 -5.36
CA THR A 115 11.80 4.05 -4.69
C THR A 115 11.06 2.73 -4.51
N VAL A 116 9.73 2.72 -4.71
CA VAL A 116 8.88 1.53 -4.61
C VAL A 116 8.94 0.73 -5.90
N HIS A 117 9.09 -0.57 -5.79
CA HIS A 117 9.16 -1.50 -6.92
C HIS A 117 8.13 -2.62 -6.86
N SER A 118 7.38 -2.68 -5.77
CA SER A 118 6.27 -3.62 -5.60
C SER A 118 5.22 -3.04 -4.65
N ALA A 119 3.96 -3.34 -4.90
CA ALA A 119 2.86 -2.93 -4.05
C ALA A 119 1.80 -4.04 -3.98
N ALA A 120 1.12 -4.14 -2.84
CA ALA A 120 -0.10 -4.94 -2.70
C ALA A 120 -1.24 -4.07 -2.21
N GLY A 121 -2.42 -4.35 -2.73
CA GLY A 121 -3.63 -3.61 -2.40
C GLY A 121 -4.89 -4.46 -2.48
N GLN A 122 -6.00 -3.85 -2.07
CA GLN A 122 -7.31 -4.46 -2.15
C GLN A 122 -8.36 -3.41 -2.54
N VAL A 123 -9.25 -3.79 -3.47
CA VAL A 123 -10.34 -2.95 -3.94
C VAL A 123 -11.64 -3.73 -4.00
N ALA A 124 -12.77 -3.03 -3.87
CA ALA A 124 -14.09 -3.62 -4.02
C ALA A 124 -14.47 -3.75 -5.50
N ILE A 125 -15.24 -4.80 -5.82
CA ILE A 125 -15.96 -4.94 -7.08
C ILE A 125 -17.40 -4.45 -6.84
N THR A 126 -17.81 -3.43 -7.57
CA THR A 126 -19.17 -2.88 -7.48
C THR A 126 -20.16 -3.54 -8.45
N ASP A 127 -19.64 -4.12 -9.55
CA ASP A 127 -20.45 -4.88 -10.53
C ASP A 127 -20.59 -6.34 -10.05
N ALA A 128 -21.79 -6.73 -9.65
CA ALA A 128 -22.09 -8.04 -9.10
C ALA A 128 -21.73 -9.23 -10.04
N GLY A 129 -21.78 -9.04 -11.36
CA GLY A 129 -21.43 -10.06 -12.35
C GLY A 129 -19.95 -10.13 -12.71
N LEU A 130 -19.17 -9.11 -12.37
CA LEU A 130 -17.77 -8.96 -12.82
C LEU A 130 -16.87 -10.07 -12.26
N ALA A 131 -17.00 -10.37 -10.98
CA ALA A 131 -16.22 -11.43 -10.35
C ALA A 131 -16.40 -12.78 -11.05
N GLU A 132 -17.62 -13.11 -11.44
CA GLU A 132 -17.91 -14.33 -12.18
C GLU A 132 -17.38 -14.29 -13.60
N ARG A 133 -17.50 -13.17 -14.31
CA ARG A 133 -16.91 -13.02 -15.65
C ARG A 133 -15.38 -13.17 -15.63
N ILE A 134 -14.70 -12.63 -14.62
CA ILE A 134 -13.25 -12.81 -14.46
C ILE A 134 -12.91 -14.29 -14.20
N ARG A 135 -13.72 -15.00 -13.40
CA ARG A 135 -13.48 -16.43 -13.09
C ARG A 135 -13.69 -17.34 -14.29
N THR A 136 -14.72 -17.07 -15.08
CA THR A 136 -15.11 -17.93 -16.20
C THR A 136 -14.36 -17.63 -17.49
N ASN A 137 -13.95 -16.38 -17.70
CA ASN A 137 -13.21 -15.94 -18.88
C ASN A 137 -12.04 -15.01 -18.52
N PRO A 138 -11.02 -15.47 -17.77
CA PRO A 138 -9.92 -14.61 -17.36
C PRO A 138 -9.12 -14.02 -18.53
N SER A 139 -8.98 -14.74 -19.64
CA SER A 139 -8.30 -14.25 -20.85
C SER A 139 -9.03 -13.07 -21.55
N GLY A 140 -10.29 -12.84 -21.21
CA GLY A 140 -11.06 -11.66 -21.60
C GLY A 140 -10.75 -10.41 -20.77
N PHE A 141 -9.78 -10.49 -19.81
CA PHE A 141 -9.39 -9.38 -18.96
C PHE A 141 -7.88 -9.21 -18.96
N TYR A 142 -7.43 -7.98 -18.77
CA TYR A 142 -6.01 -7.65 -18.67
C TYR A 142 -5.72 -6.63 -17.57
N VAL A 143 -4.54 -6.73 -16.99
CA VAL A 143 -3.98 -5.69 -16.13
C VAL A 143 -3.23 -4.70 -17.00
N ASN A 144 -3.43 -3.41 -16.75
CA ASN A 144 -2.73 -2.32 -17.41
C ASN A 144 -2.14 -1.38 -16.34
N LEU A 145 -0.86 -1.03 -16.51
CA LEU A 145 -0.20 0.01 -15.74
C LEU A 145 0.15 1.16 -16.68
N HIS A 146 -0.12 2.37 -16.22
CA HIS A 146 0.24 3.62 -16.92
C HIS A 146 1.45 4.26 -16.21
N SER A 147 2.16 5.11 -16.91
CA SER A 147 3.23 5.96 -16.37
C SER A 147 3.06 7.39 -16.87
N ALA A 148 3.85 8.32 -16.32
CA ALA A 148 3.85 9.71 -16.81
C ALA A 148 4.31 9.80 -18.27
N GLU A 149 5.24 8.94 -18.68
CA GLU A 149 5.76 8.86 -20.06
C GLU A 149 4.76 8.18 -21.02
N PHE A 150 4.08 7.15 -20.53
CA PHE A 150 3.10 6.39 -21.31
C PHE A 150 1.71 6.44 -20.66
N PRO A 151 1.02 7.61 -20.75
CA PRO A 151 -0.27 7.80 -20.08
C PRO A 151 -1.42 7.01 -20.73
N GLY A 152 -1.26 6.53 -21.96
CA GLY A 152 -2.20 5.64 -22.62
C GLY A 152 -2.11 4.18 -22.21
N GLY A 153 -0.99 3.79 -21.59
CA GLY A 153 -0.68 2.44 -21.16
C GLY A 153 0.81 2.13 -21.33
N ALA A 154 1.52 1.96 -20.23
CA ALA A 154 2.94 1.62 -20.27
C ALA A 154 3.15 0.14 -20.51
N VAL A 155 2.48 -0.72 -19.74
CA VAL A 155 2.60 -2.17 -19.84
C VAL A 155 1.27 -2.86 -19.57
N ARG A 156 0.99 -3.89 -20.36
CA ARG A 156 -0.27 -4.66 -20.34
C ARG A 156 -0.02 -6.16 -20.31
N GLY A 157 -0.89 -6.92 -19.64
CA GLY A 157 -0.87 -8.38 -19.63
C GLY A 157 -2.23 -9.00 -19.37
N GLN A 158 -2.60 -10.05 -20.16
CA GLN A 158 -3.83 -10.80 -19.96
C GLN A 158 -3.78 -11.64 -18.68
N LEU A 159 -4.93 -11.75 -18.00
CA LEU A 159 -5.07 -12.62 -16.86
C LEU A 159 -4.99 -14.09 -17.28
N LYS A 160 -4.20 -14.86 -16.54
CA LYS A 160 -4.05 -16.31 -16.67
C LYS A 160 -4.39 -16.97 -15.33
N PRO A 161 -5.19 -18.03 -15.27
CA PRO A 161 -5.52 -18.67 -14.01
C PRO A 161 -4.29 -19.33 -13.38
N LEU A 162 -4.21 -19.25 -12.05
CA LEU A 162 -3.23 -19.96 -11.24
C LEU A 162 -3.86 -21.18 -10.56
N LYS A 163 -3.14 -22.29 -10.54
CA LYS A 163 -3.58 -23.52 -9.87
C LYS A 163 -3.57 -23.40 -8.34
N HIS A 164 -2.78 -22.50 -7.80
CA HIS A 164 -2.61 -22.30 -6.36
C HIS A 164 -2.98 -20.87 -5.96
N SER A 165 -3.53 -20.72 -4.76
CA SER A 165 -3.77 -19.40 -4.19
C SER A 165 -2.44 -18.70 -3.92
N VAL A 166 -2.39 -17.40 -4.20
CA VAL A 166 -1.25 -16.53 -3.89
C VAL A 166 -1.56 -15.66 -2.69
N ASN A 167 -0.55 -15.41 -1.88
CA ASN A 167 -0.62 -14.43 -0.82
C ASN A 167 -0.03 -13.09 -1.35
N PRO A 168 -0.83 -12.01 -1.41
CA PRO A 168 -0.32 -10.71 -1.85
C PRO A 168 0.84 -10.19 -1.01
N LEU A 169 0.94 -10.59 0.26
CA LEU A 169 2.04 -10.23 1.13
C LEU A 169 3.38 -10.92 0.77
N ASP A 170 3.39 -11.85 -0.17
CA ASP A 170 4.64 -12.47 -0.67
C ASP A 170 5.54 -11.46 -1.40
N ILE A 171 5.04 -10.27 -1.73
CA ILE A 171 5.88 -9.15 -2.20
C ILE A 171 6.77 -8.60 -1.09
N ILE A 172 6.37 -8.75 0.18
CA ILE A 172 7.14 -8.29 1.33
C ILE A 172 8.32 -9.23 1.51
N LYS A 173 9.47 -8.78 1.06
CA LYS A 173 10.72 -9.50 1.27
C LYS A 173 11.16 -9.24 2.70
N GLY A 174 11.06 -10.26 3.54
CA GLY A 174 11.60 -10.20 4.90
C GLY A 174 13.06 -9.76 4.90
N GLY A 175 13.44 -8.95 5.87
CA GLY A 175 14.81 -8.54 6.15
C GLY A 175 15.25 -9.11 7.49
N LYS A 176 16.56 -9.02 7.76
CA LYS A 176 17.12 -9.40 9.08
C LYS A 176 16.73 -8.39 10.17
N LEU A 177 16.46 -7.14 9.78
CA LEU A 177 16.00 -6.08 10.67
C LEU A 177 14.50 -5.87 10.47
N ARG A 178 13.79 -5.68 11.56
CA ARG A 178 12.35 -5.46 11.55
C ARG A 178 11.94 -4.45 12.61
N ALA A 179 10.79 -3.83 12.41
CA ALA A 179 10.13 -3.01 13.42
C ALA A 179 8.64 -3.35 13.43
N LEU A 180 8.06 -3.37 14.62
CA LEU A 180 6.62 -3.43 14.84
C LEU A 180 6.21 -2.04 15.33
N SER A 181 5.43 -1.34 14.50
CA SER A 181 5.09 0.06 14.69
C SER A 181 3.64 0.21 15.10
N ASN A 182 3.37 1.11 16.04
CA ASN A 182 2.04 1.56 16.43
C ASN A 182 2.09 3.04 16.85
N GLY A 183 0.93 3.65 17.05
CA GLY A 183 0.83 5.05 17.45
C GLY A 183 1.35 5.33 18.85
N ASP A 184 1.24 4.39 19.79
CA ASP A 184 1.68 4.56 21.19
C ASP A 184 3.20 4.74 21.34
N GLN A 185 3.98 4.32 20.35
CA GLN A 185 5.43 4.49 20.34
C GLN A 185 5.88 5.87 19.82
N GLU A 186 4.96 6.66 19.26
CA GLU A 186 5.27 7.99 18.79
C GLU A 186 5.63 8.91 19.95
N VAL A 187 6.54 9.86 19.68
CA VAL A 187 7.02 10.82 20.66
C VAL A 187 6.77 12.22 20.11
N PRO A 188 5.83 12.99 20.71
CA PRO A 188 5.60 14.36 20.27
C PRO A 188 6.83 15.22 20.49
N LYS A 189 7.08 16.17 19.58
CA LYS A 189 8.16 17.15 19.72
C LYS A 189 7.75 18.34 20.61
N ASN A 190 6.45 18.64 20.59
CA ASN A 190 5.81 19.72 21.35
C ASN A 190 4.30 19.46 21.43
N ASP A 191 3.58 20.32 22.14
CA ASP A 191 2.13 20.20 22.38
C ASP A 191 1.27 20.34 21.11
N THR A 192 1.82 20.81 20.00
CA THR A 192 1.12 20.95 18.72
C THR A 192 1.39 19.80 17.75
N SER A 193 2.27 18.86 18.10
CA SER A 193 2.62 17.72 17.27
C SER A 193 1.41 16.81 17.06
N LYS A 194 1.12 16.49 15.79
CA LYS A 194 0.11 15.52 15.40
C LYS A 194 0.76 14.16 15.17
N VAL A 195 0.84 13.37 16.22
CA VAL A 195 1.46 12.04 16.23
C VAL A 195 0.54 11.01 16.86
N GLY A 196 0.80 9.73 16.54
CA GLY A 196 0.21 8.59 17.22
C GLY A 196 -1.20 8.24 16.75
N ASP A 197 -1.32 7.51 15.65
CA ASP A 197 -2.58 6.94 15.21
C ASP A 197 -3.00 5.82 16.19
N PRO A 198 -4.13 5.97 16.92
CA PRO A 198 -4.45 5.14 18.08
C PRO A 198 -4.78 3.68 17.72
N ASP A 199 -5.23 3.40 16.51
CA ASP A 199 -5.53 2.06 16.01
C ASP A 199 -4.61 1.65 14.84
N GLY A 200 -3.64 2.50 14.51
CA GLY A 200 -2.68 2.29 13.44
C GLY A 200 -1.57 1.30 13.80
N HIS A 201 -1.26 0.39 12.88
CA HIS A 201 -0.16 -0.57 13.03
C HIS A 201 0.59 -0.75 11.72
N ALA A 202 1.90 -0.97 11.81
CA ALA A 202 2.70 -1.35 10.66
C ALA A 202 3.83 -2.32 11.04
N VAL A 203 4.29 -3.08 10.05
CA VAL A 203 5.51 -3.85 10.12
C VAL A 203 6.49 -3.36 9.06
N THR A 204 7.74 -3.20 9.46
CA THR A 204 8.84 -2.82 8.58
C THR A 204 9.87 -3.93 8.55
N PHE A 205 10.38 -4.26 7.35
CA PHE A 205 11.54 -5.13 7.17
C PHE A 205 12.62 -4.37 6.41
N LEU A 206 13.87 -4.46 6.90
CA LEU A 206 15.02 -3.83 6.27
C LEU A 206 16.14 -4.85 6.02
N HIS A 207 16.78 -4.73 4.86
CA HIS A 207 17.98 -5.47 4.49
C HIS A 207 19.09 -4.51 4.05
N PRO A 208 19.83 -3.90 5.01
CA PRO A 208 20.95 -3.02 4.72
C PRO A 208 22.14 -3.83 4.22
N LYS A 209 22.67 -3.50 3.02
CA LYS A 209 23.83 -4.20 2.41
C LYS A 209 24.63 -3.27 1.51
N GLY A 210 25.92 -3.09 1.80
CA GLY A 210 26.82 -2.25 1.01
C GLY A 210 26.35 -0.79 0.97
N THR A 211 25.96 -0.29 -0.20
CA THR A 211 25.40 1.04 -0.42
C THR A 211 23.89 1.03 -0.67
N ALA A 212 23.23 -0.07 -0.35
CA ALA A 212 21.79 -0.21 -0.60
C ALA A 212 21.04 -0.67 0.64
N VAL A 213 19.76 -0.29 0.69
CA VAL A 213 18.79 -0.75 1.69
C VAL A 213 17.54 -1.21 0.96
N ASP A 214 17.30 -2.54 0.95
CA ASP A 214 16.00 -3.05 0.55
C ASP A 214 15.04 -2.89 1.75
N TYR A 215 13.82 -2.44 1.48
CA TYR A 215 12.82 -2.20 2.51
C TYR A 215 11.46 -2.75 2.11
N SER A 216 10.65 -3.03 3.11
CA SER A 216 9.24 -3.39 2.94
C SER A 216 8.42 -2.88 4.11
N PHE A 217 7.21 -2.42 3.80
CA PHE A 217 6.20 -1.99 4.77
C PHE A 217 4.89 -2.70 4.49
N ALA A 218 4.19 -3.10 5.54
CA ALA A 218 2.76 -3.40 5.49
C ALA A 218 2.07 -2.74 6.67
N TRP A 219 0.84 -2.27 6.47
CA TRP A 219 0.11 -1.52 7.47
C TRP A 219 -1.37 -1.84 7.48
N VAL A 220 -2.00 -1.55 8.61
CA VAL A 220 -3.44 -1.61 8.80
C VAL A 220 -3.91 -0.42 9.63
N ASN A 221 -5.13 0.00 9.41
CA ASN A 221 -5.84 1.06 10.16
C ASN A 221 -5.16 2.44 10.15
N ILE A 222 -4.25 2.72 9.22
CA ILE A 222 -3.74 4.06 8.96
C ILE A 222 -4.18 4.53 7.58
N GLN A 223 -4.29 5.84 7.40
CA GLN A 223 -4.45 6.42 6.06
C GLN A 223 -3.27 6.04 5.17
N SER A 224 -3.44 6.22 3.85
CA SER A 224 -2.34 6.03 2.89
C SER A 224 -1.09 6.78 3.34
N PRO A 225 0.04 6.09 3.53
CA PRO A 225 1.28 6.72 3.97
C PRO A 225 1.71 7.84 3.04
N SER A 226 1.98 9.01 3.60
CA SER A 226 2.52 10.16 2.86
C SER A 226 4.04 10.15 2.79
N LYS A 227 4.69 9.58 3.82
CA LYS A 227 6.14 9.45 3.94
C LYS A 227 6.49 8.22 4.77
N GLY A 228 7.67 7.67 4.51
CA GLY A 228 8.26 6.59 5.31
C GLY A 228 9.74 6.85 5.54
N HIS A 229 10.17 6.85 6.81
CA HIS A 229 11.54 7.18 7.20
C HIS A 229 12.15 6.14 8.13
N LEU A 230 13.48 6.10 8.15
CA LEU A 230 14.27 5.57 9.26
C LEU A 230 14.94 6.74 9.97
N HIS A 231 14.76 6.83 11.27
CA HIS A 231 15.39 7.83 12.11
C HIS A 231 16.44 7.22 13.02
N LYS A 232 17.43 8.03 13.42
CA LYS A 232 18.38 7.70 14.47
C LYS A 232 17.77 8.12 15.81
N GLY A 233 17.52 7.18 16.70
CA GLY A 233 16.96 7.43 18.02
C GLY A 233 16.68 6.11 18.74
N ARG A 234 16.85 6.08 20.05
CA ARG A 234 16.43 4.97 20.90
C ARG A 234 14.94 5.07 21.20
N PHE A 235 14.39 4.01 21.76
CA PHE A 235 13.01 4.01 22.24
C PHE A 235 12.71 5.25 23.09
N GLY A 236 11.60 5.93 22.82
CA GLY A 236 11.18 7.14 23.54
C GLY A 236 11.97 8.42 23.18
N THR A 237 12.88 8.40 22.19
CA THR A 237 13.70 9.55 21.82
C THR A 237 13.58 9.85 20.34
N ASN A 238 13.25 11.11 19.98
CA ASN A 238 13.26 11.58 18.61
C ASN A 238 14.70 11.82 18.11
N GLY A 239 14.88 11.70 16.80
CA GLY A 239 16.17 11.97 16.15
C GLY A 239 16.03 12.19 14.65
N ASP A 240 17.17 12.46 14.00
CA ASP A 240 17.22 12.86 12.60
C ASP A 240 16.89 11.70 11.65
N VAL A 241 16.36 12.04 10.47
CA VAL A 241 16.15 11.10 9.37
C VAL A 241 17.51 10.59 8.89
N VAL A 242 17.61 9.27 8.75
CA VAL A 242 18.80 8.55 8.26
C VAL A 242 18.57 7.98 6.87
N PHE A 243 17.39 7.42 6.64
CA PHE A 243 16.93 6.97 5.33
C PHE A 243 15.53 7.53 5.08
N ASP A 244 15.37 8.15 3.92
CA ASP A 244 14.10 8.56 3.37
C ASP A 244 13.64 7.45 2.40
N PHE A 245 12.75 6.57 2.84
CA PHE A 245 12.29 5.45 2.02
C PHE A 245 11.38 5.94 0.90
N PHE A 246 10.48 6.86 1.21
CA PHE A 246 9.65 7.56 0.24
C PHE A 246 9.08 8.83 0.87
N ASN A 247 8.91 9.88 0.05
CA ASN A 247 8.41 11.19 0.44
C ASN A 247 7.24 11.67 -0.42
N ARG A 248 6.61 10.75 -1.14
CA ARG A 248 5.35 10.96 -1.88
C ARG A 248 4.31 10.00 -1.34
N PRO A 249 3.03 10.39 -1.34
CA PRO A 249 1.96 9.51 -0.87
C PRO A 249 1.91 8.21 -1.66
N VAL A 250 1.74 7.12 -0.93
CA VAL A 250 1.35 5.83 -1.52
C VAL A 250 -0.11 5.91 -1.91
N PRO A 251 -0.52 5.42 -3.09
CA PRO A 251 -1.92 5.46 -3.53
C PRO A 251 -2.88 4.76 -2.55
N ASP A 252 -4.12 5.25 -2.51
CA ASP A 252 -5.19 4.62 -1.76
C ASP A 252 -5.46 3.18 -2.23
N GLY A 253 -5.90 2.35 -1.30
CA GLY A 253 -6.15 0.93 -1.55
C GLY A 253 -4.91 0.03 -1.43
N ILE A 254 -3.71 0.62 -1.37
CA ILE A 254 -2.47 -0.11 -1.08
C ILE A 254 -2.34 -0.31 0.44
N PHE A 255 -1.92 -1.50 0.85
CA PHE A 255 -1.65 -1.85 2.26
C PHE A 255 -0.23 -2.38 2.49
N ALA A 256 0.55 -2.58 1.42
CA ALA A 256 1.95 -2.99 1.54
C ALA A 256 2.75 -2.53 0.32
N VAL A 257 4.01 -2.17 0.57
CA VAL A 257 4.97 -1.79 -0.47
C VAL A 257 6.34 -2.42 -0.19
N SER A 258 7.12 -2.63 -1.23
CA SER A 258 8.56 -2.88 -1.09
C SER A 258 9.35 -2.08 -2.11
N GLY A 259 10.57 -1.72 -1.72
CA GLY A 259 11.42 -0.88 -2.55
C GLY A 259 12.89 -1.00 -2.18
N ARG A 260 13.69 -0.13 -2.78
CA ARG A 260 15.15 -0.12 -2.60
C ARG A 260 15.69 1.30 -2.65
N LEU A 261 16.49 1.64 -1.66
CA LEU A 261 17.39 2.80 -1.72
C LEU A 261 18.75 2.35 -2.20
N ALA A 262 19.25 2.96 -3.27
CA ALA A 262 20.60 2.76 -3.78
C ALA A 262 21.48 3.97 -3.45
N GLY A 263 22.82 3.82 -3.58
CA GLY A 263 23.75 4.94 -3.42
C GLY A 263 23.86 5.51 -1.99
N GLN A 264 23.45 4.75 -0.99
CA GLN A 264 23.52 5.18 0.41
C GLN A 264 24.95 5.15 0.93
N ASN A 265 25.27 6.02 1.90
CA ASN A 265 26.56 6.02 2.56
C ASN A 265 26.80 4.65 3.25
N PRO A 266 27.88 3.91 2.88
CA PRO A 266 28.12 2.56 3.39
C PRO A 266 28.36 2.50 4.89
N ASP A 267 28.93 3.55 5.49
CA ASP A 267 29.14 3.61 6.95
C ASP A 267 27.81 3.79 7.70
N VAL A 268 26.87 4.54 7.13
CA VAL A 268 25.53 4.68 7.68
C VAL A 268 24.80 3.34 7.58
N VAL A 269 24.82 2.69 6.40
CA VAL A 269 24.22 1.38 6.19
C VAL A 269 24.79 0.33 7.16
N LYS A 270 26.13 0.36 7.36
CA LYS A 270 26.81 -0.50 8.33
C LYS A 270 26.35 -0.23 9.78
N ARG A 271 26.28 1.04 10.19
CA ARG A 271 25.84 1.40 11.56
C ARG A 271 24.40 0.95 11.84
N VAL A 272 23.48 1.11 10.89
CA VAL A 272 22.09 0.64 11.01
C VAL A 272 22.04 -0.87 11.16
N ARG A 273 22.81 -1.61 10.35
CA ARG A 273 22.89 -3.07 10.41
C ARG A 273 23.43 -3.58 11.73
N ASP A 274 24.50 -2.94 12.22
CA ASP A 274 25.25 -3.43 13.39
C ASP A 274 24.57 -3.01 14.72
N ASN A 275 23.89 -1.87 14.76
CA ASN A 275 23.25 -1.30 15.94
C ASN A 275 21.76 -0.93 15.72
N PRO A 276 20.91 -1.88 15.33
CA PRO A 276 19.54 -1.56 14.91
C PRO A 276 18.71 -0.88 16.01
N ARG A 277 18.92 -1.21 17.28
CA ARG A 277 18.19 -0.62 18.42
C ARG A 277 18.42 0.88 18.63
N ASN A 278 19.35 1.49 17.87
CA ASN A 278 19.57 2.93 17.86
C ASN A 278 18.76 3.64 16.76
N TYR A 279 17.85 2.92 16.09
CA TYR A 279 17.06 3.44 14.96
C TYR A 279 15.62 3.00 15.08
N TYR A 280 14.72 3.80 14.54
CA TYR A 280 13.29 3.49 14.48
C TYR A 280 12.71 3.79 13.10
N SER A 281 11.78 2.94 12.69
CA SER A 281 10.93 3.17 11.53
C SER A 281 9.79 4.11 11.89
N ASN A 282 9.44 5.04 11.01
CA ASN A 282 8.35 5.97 11.19
C ASN A 282 7.57 6.10 9.88
N ILE A 283 6.25 6.01 9.94
CA ILE A 283 5.33 6.24 8.83
C ILE A 283 4.47 7.45 9.18
N HIS A 284 4.33 8.35 8.22
CA HIS A 284 3.52 9.55 8.33
C HIS A 284 2.29 9.42 7.44
N THR A 285 1.20 10.08 7.83
CA THR A 285 -0.04 10.18 7.06
C THR A 285 -0.47 11.65 6.96
N ALA A 286 -1.51 11.94 6.20
CA ALA A 286 -2.07 13.30 6.16
C ALA A 286 -2.71 13.68 7.50
N GLU A 287 -3.28 12.72 8.23
CA GLU A 287 -3.88 12.94 9.56
C GLU A 287 -2.82 13.14 10.65
N PHE A 288 -1.73 12.37 10.58
CA PHE A 288 -0.61 12.41 11.52
C PHE A 288 0.69 12.76 10.79
N PRO A 289 0.86 14.04 10.37
CA PRO A 289 2.00 14.44 9.55
C PRO A 289 3.34 14.43 10.31
N ASP A 290 3.33 14.42 11.64
CA ASP A 290 4.53 14.35 12.48
C ASP A 290 4.90 12.91 12.85
N GLY A 291 4.05 11.91 12.52
CA GLY A 291 4.26 10.47 12.72
C GLY A 291 2.97 9.76 13.08
N ALA A 292 2.50 8.86 12.22
CA ALA A 292 1.31 8.06 12.50
C ALA A 292 1.66 6.83 13.34
N VAL A 293 2.70 6.09 12.95
CA VAL A 293 3.14 4.90 13.66
C VAL A 293 4.67 4.79 13.65
N ARG A 294 5.23 4.44 14.80
CA ARG A 294 6.65 4.29 15.05
C ARG A 294 6.97 2.92 15.60
N GLY A 295 8.13 2.36 15.23
CA GLY A 295 8.63 1.11 15.78
C GLY A 295 10.15 1.07 15.85
N GLN A 296 10.69 0.62 17.01
CA GLN A 296 12.12 0.46 17.18
C GLN A 296 12.63 -0.73 16.35
N LEU A 297 13.79 -0.58 15.68
CA LEU A 297 14.39 -1.69 14.94
C LEU A 297 14.97 -2.75 15.88
N PHE A 298 14.82 -4.00 15.48
CA PHE A 298 15.42 -5.18 16.10
C PHE A 298 15.75 -6.26 15.07
N ARG A 299 16.47 -7.30 15.48
CA ARG A 299 16.81 -8.49 14.67
C ARG A 299 15.80 -9.59 14.84
#